data_98bdd1307d7536c8459b902b027fb94c
#
_entry.id   98bdd1307d7536c8459b902b027fb94c
#
_cell.length_a   1.000
_cell.length_b   1.000
_cell.length_c   1.000
_cell.angle_alpha   90.00
_cell.angle_beta   90.00
_cell.angle_gamma   90.00
#
_symmetry.space_group_name_H-M   'P 1'
#
loop_
_entity.id
_entity.type
_entity.pdbx_description
1 polymer ?
#
loop_
_entity_poly.entity_id
_entity_poly.type
_entity_poly.pdbx_seq_one_letter_code
_entity_poly.pdbx_strand_id
1 'polypeptide(L)' 'MTEEEIKSIFRELLAKRNWYSGTSLNRAQAWEMKRRFNVDELSTGRILEVLMECGYDVEVKKGKIK' A
#
# COMPACT_ATOMS: atom_id res chain seq x y z
N MET A 1 13.66 -3.94 1.79
CA MET A 1 12.41 -4.10 2.51
C MET A 1 11.74 -5.39 2.11
N THR A 2 11.33 -6.19 3.06
CA THR A 2 10.69 -7.45 2.75
C THR A 2 9.22 -7.22 2.46
N GLU A 3 8.60 -8.23 1.86
CA GLU A 3 7.18 -8.16 1.57
C GLU A 3 6.36 -8.00 2.84
N GLU A 4 6.78 -8.67 3.91
CA GLU A 4 6.07 -8.57 5.16
C GLU A 4 6.17 -7.18 5.77
N GLU A 5 7.33 -6.56 5.63
CA GLU A 5 7.50 -5.19 6.10
C GLU A 5 6.59 -4.23 5.34
N ILE A 6 6.52 -4.42 4.03
CA ILE A 6 5.66 -3.59 3.20
C ILE A 6 4.20 -3.74 3.60
N LYS A 7 3.78 -4.98 3.83
CA LYS A 7 2.41 -5.24 4.23
C LYS A 7 2.11 -4.67 5.62
N SER A 8 3.09 -4.72 6.50
CA SER A 8 2.92 -4.17 7.84
C SER A 8 2.71 -2.66 7.79
N ILE A 9 3.53 -1.99 6.97
CA ILE A 9 3.39 -0.54 6.80
C ILE A 9 2.03 -0.20 6.22
N PHE A 10 1.60 -0.98 5.24
CA PHE A 10 0.31 -0.74 4.61
C PHE A 10 -0.83 -0.94 5.59
N ARG A 11 -0.72 -1.96 6.44
CA ARG A 11 -1.75 -2.21 7.44
C ARG A 11 -1.88 -1.03 8.39
N GLU A 12 -0.75 -0.45 8.81
CA GLU A 12 -0.78 0.71 9.67
C GLU A 12 -1.39 1.91 8.96
N LEU A 13 -1.09 2.05 7.67
CA LEU A 13 -1.67 3.13 6.89
C LEU A 13 -3.19 3.00 6.83
N LEU A 14 -3.68 1.79 6.59
CA LEU A 14 -5.11 1.56 6.47
C LEU A 14 -5.86 1.81 7.77
N ALA A 15 -5.16 1.79 8.89
CA ALA A 15 -5.79 2.08 10.18
C ALA A 15 -6.04 3.56 10.39
N LYS A 16 -5.42 4.40 9.57
CA LYS A 16 -5.60 5.84 9.68
C LYS A 16 -6.87 6.26 8.97
N ARG A 17 -7.54 7.27 9.52
CA ARG A 17 -8.72 7.82 8.88
C ARG A 17 -8.29 8.65 7.67
N ASN A 18 -9.01 8.53 6.59
CA ASN A 18 -8.73 9.28 5.35
C ASN A 18 -7.32 9.05 4.84
N TRP A 19 -6.83 7.82 4.97
CA TRP A 19 -5.48 7.51 4.54
C TRP A 19 -5.30 7.74 3.03
N TYR A 20 -6.38 7.66 2.28
CA TYR A 20 -6.34 7.78 0.83
C TYR A 20 -6.42 9.23 0.34
N SER A 21 -6.50 10.19 1.24
CA SER A 21 -6.72 11.58 0.83
C SER A 21 -5.54 12.12 0.04
N GLY A 22 -4.35 11.57 0.21
CA GLY A 22 -3.19 12.01 -0.54
C GLY A 22 -2.98 11.24 -1.84
N THR A 23 -3.89 10.36 -2.19
CA THR A 23 -3.76 9.54 -3.38
C THR A 23 -4.84 9.92 -4.38
N SER A 24 -4.79 9.27 -5.55
CA SER A 24 -5.81 9.48 -6.57
C SER A 24 -7.03 8.60 -6.33
N LEU A 25 -7.05 7.86 -5.23
CA LEU A 25 -8.17 6.97 -4.94
C LEU A 25 -9.34 7.73 -4.35
N ASN A 26 -10.55 7.34 -4.73
CA ASN A 26 -11.72 7.86 -4.06
C ASN A 26 -12.11 6.91 -2.92
N ARG A 27 -13.17 7.27 -2.19
CA ARG A 27 -13.55 6.50 -1.01
C ARG A 27 -13.89 5.06 -1.35
N ALA A 28 -14.61 4.86 -2.44
CA ALA A 28 -15.03 3.51 -2.84
C ALA A 28 -13.82 2.66 -3.22
N GLN A 29 -12.89 3.26 -3.95
CA GLN A 29 -11.69 2.54 -4.36
C GLN A 29 -10.82 2.20 -3.16
N ALA A 30 -10.72 3.12 -2.21
CA ALA A 30 -9.93 2.88 -1.00
C ALA A 30 -10.52 1.75 -0.19
N TRP A 31 -11.84 1.72 -0.07
CA TRP A 31 -12.52 0.66 0.67
C TRP A 31 -12.30 -0.69 0.00
N GLU A 32 -12.38 -0.72 -1.32
CA GLU A 32 -12.19 -1.96 -2.06
C GLU A 32 -10.75 -2.45 -1.89
N MET A 33 -9.78 -1.54 -1.92
CA MET A 33 -8.39 -1.89 -1.74
C MET A 33 -8.15 -2.49 -0.35
N LYS A 34 -8.76 -1.89 0.67
CA LYS A 34 -8.63 -2.41 2.03
C LYS A 34 -9.21 -3.81 2.11
N ARG A 35 -10.35 -4.03 1.46
CA ARG A 35 -10.99 -5.34 1.47
C ARG A 35 -10.09 -6.39 0.82
N ARG A 36 -9.52 -6.03 -0.33
CA ARG A 36 -8.64 -6.96 -1.04
C ARG A 36 -7.38 -7.27 -0.23
N PHE A 37 -6.88 -6.26 0.47
CA PHE A 37 -5.71 -6.48 1.30
C PHE A 37 -6.02 -7.45 2.42
N ASN A 38 -7.19 -7.35 3.02
CA ASN A 38 -7.56 -8.21 4.13
C ASN A 38 -7.73 -9.67 3.70
N VAL A 39 -8.08 -9.91 2.45
CA VAL A 39 -8.21 -11.28 1.95
C VAL A 39 -6.98 -11.70 1.15
N ASP A 40 -5.90 -10.92 1.25
CA ASP A 40 -4.62 -11.24 0.64
C ASP A 40 -4.70 -11.36 -0.87
N GLU A 41 -5.52 -10.53 -1.49
CA GLU A 41 -5.65 -10.51 -2.95
C GLU A 41 -4.97 -9.31 -3.59
N LEU A 42 -4.34 -8.47 -2.79
CA LEU A 42 -3.70 -7.27 -3.29
C LEU A 42 -2.21 -7.54 -3.50
N SER A 43 -1.71 -7.25 -4.70
CA SER A 43 -0.32 -7.53 -5.00
C SER A 43 0.60 -6.53 -4.29
N THR A 44 1.83 -6.98 -4.03
CA THR A 44 2.81 -6.14 -3.38
C THR A 44 3.13 -4.91 -4.21
N GLY A 45 3.19 -5.08 -5.53
CA GLY A 45 3.45 -3.94 -6.41
C GLY A 45 2.40 -2.86 -6.29
N ARG A 46 1.14 -3.27 -6.19
CA ARG A 46 0.06 -2.30 -6.03
C ARG A 46 0.16 -1.59 -4.68
N ILE A 47 0.50 -2.35 -3.64
CA ILE A 47 0.67 -1.76 -2.32
C ILE A 47 1.76 -0.71 -2.34
N LEU A 48 2.88 -1.01 -3.01
CA LEU A 48 3.97 -0.06 -3.11
C LEU A 48 3.57 1.22 -3.84
N GLU A 49 2.78 1.08 -4.90
CA GLU A 49 2.31 2.25 -5.64
C GLU A 49 1.51 3.17 -4.73
N VAL A 50 0.63 2.58 -3.93
CA VAL A 50 -0.20 3.37 -3.04
C VAL A 50 0.63 4.02 -1.95
N LEU A 51 1.59 3.29 -1.39
CA LEU A 51 2.45 3.84 -0.36
C LEU A 51 3.24 5.03 -0.88
N MET A 52 3.73 4.94 -2.11
CA MET A 52 4.48 6.04 -2.69
C MET A 52 3.57 7.25 -2.92
N GLU A 53 2.33 7.03 -3.34
CA GLU A 53 1.41 8.14 -3.52
C GLU A 53 1.07 8.82 -2.20
N CYS A 54 1.10 8.05 -1.11
CA CYS A 54 0.84 8.61 0.20
C CYS A 54 2.06 9.33 0.78
N GLY A 55 3.17 9.33 0.06
CA GLY A 55 4.35 10.02 0.52
C GLY A 55 5.31 9.19 1.33
N TYR A 56 5.10 7.88 1.37
CA TYR A 56 6.01 7.01 2.08
C TYR A 56 7.28 6.81 1.26
N ASP A 57 8.41 6.88 1.93
CA ASP A 57 9.68 6.67 1.25
C ASP A 57 10.01 5.19 1.29
N VAL A 58 9.43 4.45 0.38
CA VAL A 58 9.61 3.01 0.31
C VAL A 58 10.70 2.68 -0.68
N GLU A 59 11.83 2.25 -0.18
CA GLU A 59 12.91 1.85 -1.05
C GLU A 59 12.82 0.38 -1.33
N VAL A 60 12.48 0.04 -2.54
CA VAL A 60 12.45 -1.34 -2.94
C VAL A 60 13.73 -1.66 -3.64
N LYS A 61 14.56 -2.40 -2.99
CA LYS A 61 15.77 -2.80 -3.64
C LYS A 61 15.46 -3.97 -4.48
N LYS A 62 15.20 -3.71 -5.68
CA LYS A 62 14.91 -4.75 -6.56
C LYS A 62 16.12 -5.34 -7.01
N GLY A 63 16.86 -5.21 -6.38
CA GLY A 63 17.97 -5.79 -6.70
C GLY A 63 18.18 -6.30 -7.96
N LYS A 64 17.84 -6.03 -7.59
CA LYS A 64 17.97 -6.28 -8.04
C LYS A 64 17.47 -6.69 -8.92
N ILE A 65 17.12 -6.87 -9.12
CA ILE A 65 16.59 -7.29 -10.05
C ILE A 65 16.94 -7.03 -11.13
N LYS A 66 17.30 -6.74 -11.03
CA LYS A 66 17.68 -6.56 -11.82
C LYS A 66 17.98 -6.51 -12.13
#